data_eb68537787f43af10977636536255328
#
_entry.id   eb68537787f43af10977636536255328
#
_cell.length_a   1.000
_cell.length_b   1.000
_cell.length_c   1.000
_cell.angle_alpha   90.00
_cell.angle_beta   90.00
_cell.angle_gamma   90.00
#
_symmetry.space_group_name_H-M   'P 1'
#
loop_
_entity.id
_entity.type
_entity.pdbx_description
1 polymer ?
#
loop_
_entity_poly.entity_id
_entity_poly.type
_entity_poly.pdbx_seq_one_letter_code
_entity_poly.pdbx_strand_id
1 'polypeptide(L)'
;ALPILQLHSAHYQNAEHFKNKNVMIVGGGNSGAQILAEVSQVANTLWITPTPPQFLADDVDGRILFLRATERLKAQLEGRTVDQPIGGLGDIVMIDSVKDARARGVLHSERPFTAFTEDGVIWEDGSAQKIDAVIWCTGFKAALDHLKPLEVVEENNTILVTGTRSVKQPNLWLVGYGEWTGPGSATLVGVSRTAKATAEEITKFLA
;
A
#
# COMPACT_ATOMS: atom_id res chain seq x y z
N ALA A 1 -5.78 9.80 25.53
CA ALA A 1 -5.87 8.74 24.49
C ALA A 1 -7.34 8.43 24.27
N LEU A 2 -7.78 8.27 23.04
CA LEU A 2 -9.15 7.83 22.74
C LEU A 2 -9.30 6.38 23.25
N PRO A 3 -10.45 5.99 23.84
CA PRO A 3 -10.70 4.62 24.28
C PRO A 3 -10.81 3.64 23.10
N ILE A 4 -10.93 4.15 21.88
CA ILE A 4 -10.97 3.39 20.64
C ILE A 4 -9.58 2.83 20.34
N LEU A 5 -9.48 1.51 20.18
CA LEU A 5 -8.22 0.87 19.77
C LEU A 5 -7.85 1.35 18.35
N GLN A 6 -6.63 1.86 18.18
CA GLN A 6 -6.13 2.28 16.87
C GLN A 6 -4.85 1.54 16.54
N LEU A 7 -4.79 0.93 15.35
CA LEU A 7 -3.57 0.31 14.85
C LEU A 7 -3.41 0.55 13.35
N HIS A 8 -2.16 0.61 12.90
CA HIS A 8 -1.85 0.59 11.48
C HIS A 8 -1.83 -0.85 10.95
N SER A 9 -2.17 -1.05 9.67
CA SER A 9 -2.15 -2.37 9.02
C SER A 9 -0.80 -3.11 9.14
N ALA A 10 0.30 -2.39 9.35
CA ALA A 10 1.62 -2.98 9.64
C ALA A 10 1.65 -3.80 10.94
N HIS A 11 0.74 -3.56 11.86
CA HIS A 11 0.64 -4.25 13.16
C HIS A 11 -0.57 -5.20 13.23
N TYR A 12 -1.35 -5.30 12.16
CA TYR A 12 -2.43 -6.25 12.06
C TYR A 12 -1.87 -7.69 11.95
N GLN A 13 -2.40 -8.59 12.76
CA GLN A 13 -1.97 -9.99 12.79
C GLN A 13 -3.08 -10.94 12.34
N ASN A 14 -4.30 -10.79 12.90
CA ASN A 14 -5.45 -11.62 12.59
C ASN A 14 -6.74 -10.96 13.09
N ALA A 15 -7.88 -11.51 12.69
CA ALA A 15 -9.20 -10.97 13.01
C ALA A 15 -9.71 -11.32 14.44
N GLU A 16 -9.13 -12.28 15.13
CA GLU A 16 -9.64 -12.79 16.43
C GLU A 16 -9.74 -11.69 17.50
N HIS A 17 -8.82 -10.73 17.50
CA HIS A 17 -8.84 -9.60 18.44
C HIS A 17 -10.05 -8.67 18.27
N PHE A 18 -10.75 -8.79 17.15
CA PHE A 18 -11.87 -7.91 16.78
C PHE A 18 -13.23 -8.60 16.89
N LYS A 19 -13.27 -9.83 17.37
CA LYS A 19 -14.51 -10.61 17.49
C LYS A 19 -15.60 -9.84 18.25
N ASN A 20 -16.80 -9.77 17.66
CA ASN A 20 -17.99 -9.08 18.19
C ASN A 20 -17.79 -7.55 18.42
N LYS A 21 -16.83 -6.92 17.78
CA LYS A 21 -16.57 -5.46 17.84
C LYS A 21 -17.12 -4.75 16.63
N ASN A 22 -17.28 -3.41 16.74
CA ASN A 22 -17.50 -2.51 15.62
C ASN A 22 -16.13 -2.00 15.17
N VAL A 23 -15.69 -2.43 13.99
CA VAL A 23 -14.33 -2.16 13.48
C VAL A 23 -14.39 -1.31 12.23
N MET A 24 -13.71 -0.19 12.26
CA MET A 24 -13.52 0.68 11.11
C MET A 24 -12.21 0.34 10.40
N ILE A 25 -12.27 0.08 9.10
CA ILE A 25 -11.10 -0.10 8.23
C ILE A 25 -10.97 1.14 7.35
N VAL A 26 -9.85 1.84 7.42
CA VAL A 26 -9.62 3.09 6.71
C VAL A 26 -8.56 2.90 5.63
N GLY A 27 -8.95 3.04 4.37
CA GLY A 27 -8.08 2.96 3.20
C GLY A 27 -8.60 2.05 2.10
N GLY A 28 -8.52 2.53 0.85
CA GLY A 28 -9.13 1.93 -0.35
C GLY A 28 -8.20 1.04 -1.17
N GLY A 29 -7.06 0.61 -0.63
CA GLY A 29 -6.11 -0.28 -1.33
C GLY A 29 -6.23 -1.74 -0.92
N ASN A 30 -5.29 -2.57 -1.42
CA ASN A 30 -5.25 -4.02 -1.19
C ASN A 30 -5.30 -4.39 0.30
N SER A 31 -4.51 -3.72 1.16
CA SER A 31 -4.52 -4.00 2.60
C SER A 31 -5.89 -3.74 3.23
N GLY A 32 -6.59 -2.66 2.83
CA GLY A 32 -7.93 -2.35 3.32
C GLY A 32 -8.94 -3.43 2.95
N ALA A 33 -8.98 -3.81 1.68
CA ALA A 33 -9.91 -4.82 1.19
C ALA A 33 -9.66 -6.22 1.79
N GLN A 34 -8.39 -6.63 1.92
CA GLN A 34 -8.02 -7.93 2.48
C GLN A 34 -8.32 -8.02 3.98
N ILE A 35 -7.96 -6.99 4.75
CA ILE A 35 -8.27 -6.92 6.18
C ILE A 35 -9.78 -6.84 6.41
N LEU A 36 -10.51 -6.05 5.60
CA LEU A 36 -11.97 -6.03 5.65
C LEU A 36 -12.57 -7.42 5.40
N ALA A 37 -12.08 -8.12 4.38
CA ALA A 37 -12.55 -9.46 4.03
C ALA A 37 -12.39 -10.45 5.19
N GLU A 38 -11.31 -10.36 5.94
CA GLU A 38 -11.03 -11.22 7.10
C GLU A 38 -11.83 -10.79 8.33
N VAL A 39 -11.74 -9.50 8.73
CA VAL A 39 -12.37 -8.98 9.95
C VAL A 39 -13.89 -9.05 9.88
N SER A 40 -14.50 -8.86 8.71
CA SER A 40 -15.95 -8.96 8.51
C SER A 40 -16.54 -10.35 8.74
N GLN A 41 -15.71 -11.37 8.92
CA GLN A 41 -16.18 -12.71 9.29
C GLN A 41 -16.49 -12.83 10.79
N VAL A 42 -15.92 -11.99 11.62
CA VAL A 42 -16.01 -12.08 13.09
C VAL A 42 -16.51 -10.80 13.77
N ALA A 43 -16.58 -9.69 13.05
CA ALA A 43 -16.89 -8.36 13.56
C ALA A 43 -17.89 -7.62 12.66
N ASN A 44 -18.56 -6.60 13.20
CA ASN A 44 -19.26 -5.61 12.40
C ASN A 44 -18.23 -4.65 11.80
N THR A 45 -18.22 -4.51 10.48
CA THR A 45 -17.20 -3.69 9.81
C THR A 45 -17.77 -2.48 9.11
N LEU A 46 -16.99 -1.41 9.10
CA LEU A 46 -17.23 -0.18 8.36
C LEU A 46 -15.98 0.13 7.55
N TRP A 47 -16.12 0.24 6.24
CA TRP A 47 -15.00 0.53 5.35
C TRP A 47 -15.00 1.99 4.91
N ILE A 48 -13.95 2.73 5.21
CA ILE A 48 -13.83 4.16 4.92
C ILE A 48 -12.79 4.40 3.84
N THR A 49 -13.21 5.07 2.76
CA THR A 49 -12.32 5.45 1.67
C THR A 49 -12.60 6.87 1.18
N PRO A 50 -11.59 7.65 0.78
CA PRO A 50 -11.79 9.01 0.29
C PRO A 50 -12.50 9.04 -1.07
N THR A 51 -12.33 7.99 -1.86
CA THR A 51 -12.94 7.78 -3.18
C THR A 51 -13.37 6.32 -3.29
N PRO A 52 -14.36 5.98 -4.15
CA PRO A 52 -14.77 4.61 -4.35
C PRO A 52 -13.57 3.72 -4.71
N PRO A 53 -13.42 2.54 -4.05
CA PRO A 53 -12.32 1.63 -4.32
C PRO A 53 -12.36 1.13 -5.77
N GLN A 54 -11.19 0.96 -6.36
CA GLN A 54 -11.05 0.40 -7.71
C GLN A 54 -10.63 -1.06 -7.60
N PHE A 55 -11.37 -1.94 -8.26
CA PHE A 55 -11.11 -3.37 -8.26
C PHE A 55 -10.59 -3.81 -9.63
N LEU A 56 -9.58 -4.66 -9.63
CA LEU A 56 -9.15 -5.34 -10.83
C LEU A 56 -10.16 -6.42 -11.26
N ALA A 57 -10.11 -6.80 -12.52
CA ALA A 57 -10.90 -7.92 -13.00
C ALA A 57 -10.53 -9.22 -12.27
N ASP A 58 -11.48 -10.14 -12.12
CA ASP A 58 -11.34 -11.35 -11.30
C ASP A 58 -10.26 -12.33 -11.78
N ASP A 59 -9.85 -12.21 -13.03
CA ASP A 59 -8.79 -13.00 -13.68
C ASP A 59 -7.40 -12.35 -13.55
N VAL A 60 -7.32 -11.13 -12.97
CA VAL A 60 -6.06 -10.41 -12.80
C VAL A 60 -5.53 -10.66 -11.38
N ASP A 61 -4.55 -11.52 -11.27
CA ASP A 61 -3.80 -11.79 -10.03
C ASP A 61 -2.49 -10.98 -9.97
N GLY A 62 -1.78 -11.11 -8.85
CA GLY A 62 -0.50 -10.44 -8.65
C GLY A 62 0.57 -10.85 -9.66
N ARG A 63 0.50 -12.06 -10.22
CA ARG A 63 1.41 -12.54 -11.28
C ARG A 63 1.16 -11.80 -12.59
N ILE A 64 -0.10 -11.65 -12.96
CA ILE A 64 -0.50 -10.92 -14.18
C ILE A 64 -0.10 -9.46 -14.07
N LEU A 65 -0.32 -8.83 -12.93
CA LEU A 65 0.14 -7.46 -12.67
C LEU A 65 1.65 -7.33 -12.83
N PHE A 66 2.39 -8.27 -12.28
CA PHE A 66 3.85 -8.29 -12.39
C PHE A 66 4.32 -8.45 -13.85
N LEU A 67 3.72 -9.37 -14.60
CA LEU A 67 4.03 -9.57 -16.02
C LEU A 67 3.76 -8.29 -16.83
N ARG A 68 2.60 -7.65 -16.62
CA ARG A 68 2.24 -6.38 -17.26
C ARG A 68 3.22 -5.26 -16.91
N ALA A 69 3.58 -5.12 -15.62
CA ALA A 69 4.57 -4.12 -15.19
C ALA A 69 5.96 -4.36 -15.80
N THR A 70 6.37 -5.62 -15.92
CA THR A 70 7.66 -6.00 -16.52
C THR A 70 7.67 -5.71 -18.01
N GLU A 71 6.59 -6.01 -18.74
CA GLU A 71 6.47 -5.74 -20.17
C GLU A 71 6.45 -4.24 -20.46
N ARG A 72 5.74 -3.44 -19.63
CA ARG A 72 5.74 -1.98 -19.73
C ARG A 72 7.14 -1.39 -19.55
N LEU A 73 7.88 -1.87 -18.54
CA LEU A 73 9.25 -1.41 -18.33
C LEU A 73 10.14 -1.75 -19.54
N LYS A 74 10.03 -2.99 -20.04
CA LYS A 74 10.79 -3.41 -21.23
C LYS A 74 10.45 -2.54 -22.43
N ALA A 75 9.18 -2.29 -22.68
CA ALA A 75 8.75 -1.42 -23.77
C ALA A 75 9.26 0.02 -23.59
N GLN A 76 9.23 0.55 -22.38
CA GLN A 76 9.77 1.90 -22.08
C GLN A 76 11.27 1.98 -22.36
N LEU A 77 12.05 0.95 -21.99
CA LEU A 77 13.49 0.87 -22.28
C LEU A 77 13.78 0.75 -23.80
N GLU A 78 12.86 0.16 -24.56
CA GLU A 78 12.92 0.02 -26.02
C GLU A 78 12.29 1.21 -26.76
N GLY A 79 11.84 2.26 -26.06
CA GLY A 79 11.17 3.42 -26.65
C GLY A 79 9.80 3.14 -27.25
N ARG A 80 9.15 2.02 -26.86
CA ARG A 80 7.81 1.62 -27.30
C ARG A 80 6.75 2.01 -26.27
N THR A 81 5.56 2.36 -26.72
CA THR A 81 4.37 2.51 -25.88
C THR A 81 3.61 1.18 -25.78
N VAL A 82 3.14 0.82 -24.60
CA VAL A 82 2.24 -0.32 -24.38
C VAL A 82 0.84 0.22 -24.12
N ASP A 83 -0.08 -0.15 -25.00
CA ASP A 83 -1.46 0.37 -25.02
C ASP A 83 -2.42 -0.36 -24.07
N GLN A 84 -1.90 -1.17 -23.14
CA GLN A 84 -2.76 -1.88 -22.18
C GLN A 84 -2.86 -1.10 -20.87
N PRO A 85 -4.09 -0.81 -20.41
CA PRO A 85 -4.28 -0.28 -19.07
C PRO A 85 -3.80 -1.33 -18.07
N ILE A 86 -2.70 -1.03 -17.42
CA ILE A 86 -2.39 -1.72 -16.17
C ILE A 86 -3.34 -1.05 -15.17
N GLY A 87 -4.16 -1.85 -14.49
CA GLY A 87 -4.79 -1.36 -13.27
C GLY A 87 -3.72 -0.69 -12.43
N GLY A 88 -4.02 0.44 -11.80
CA GLY A 88 -3.05 1.15 -10.99
C GLY A 88 -2.46 0.21 -9.94
N LEU A 89 -1.21 0.40 -9.54
CA LEU A 89 -0.61 -0.37 -8.43
C LEU A 89 -1.41 -0.26 -7.11
N GLY A 90 -2.35 0.69 -7.04
CA GLY A 90 -3.28 0.87 -5.93
C GLY A 90 -4.60 0.11 -6.07
N ASP A 91 -4.92 -0.44 -7.25
CA ASP A 91 -6.17 -1.15 -7.47
C ASP A 91 -6.19 -2.49 -6.74
N ILE A 92 -7.39 -2.87 -6.28
CA ILE A 92 -7.56 -4.02 -5.43
C ILE A 92 -7.54 -5.30 -6.28
N VAL A 93 -6.61 -6.19 -5.95
CA VAL A 93 -6.53 -7.53 -6.54
C VAL A 93 -7.64 -8.40 -5.95
N MET A 94 -8.43 -9.03 -6.83
CA MET A 94 -9.54 -9.88 -6.46
C MET A 94 -9.06 -11.29 -6.08
N ILE A 95 -8.33 -11.40 -4.95
CA ILE A 95 -7.99 -12.69 -4.37
C ILE A 95 -9.23 -13.37 -3.77
N ASP A 96 -9.18 -14.67 -3.52
CA ASP A 96 -10.36 -15.45 -3.13
C ASP A 96 -11.08 -14.90 -1.90
N SER A 97 -10.35 -14.46 -0.86
CA SER A 97 -10.95 -13.84 0.33
C SER A 97 -11.70 -12.54 0.03
N VAL A 98 -11.22 -11.74 -0.93
CA VAL A 98 -11.88 -10.50 -1.36
C VAL A 98 -13.10 -10.81 -2.23
N LYS A 99 -13.03 -11.85 -3.11
CA LYS A 99 -14.19 -12.35 -3.87
C LYS A 99 -15.29 -12.83 -2.93
N ASP A 100 -14.93 -13.60 -1.89
CA ASP A 100 -15.88 -14.07 -0.87
C ASP A 100 -16.51 -12.90 -0.10
N ALA A 101 -15.72 -11.87 0.24
CA ALA A 101 -16.22 -10.65 0.87
C ALA A 101 -17.21 -9.91 -0.03
N ARG A 102 -16.94 -9.83 -1.36
CA ARG A 102 -17.87 -9.30 -2.35
C ARG A 102 -19.16 -10.11 -2.39
N ALA A 103 -19.09 -11.44 -2.42
CA ALA A 103 -20.27 -12.31 -2.42
C ALA A 103 -21.12 -12.15 -1.15
N ARG A 104 -20.49 -11.85 -0.01
CA ARG A 104 -21.17 -11.53 1.26
C ARG A 104 -21.73 -10.10 1.31
N GLY A 105 -21.46 -9.25 0.31
CA GLY A 105 -21.94 -7.89 0.24
C GLY A 105 -21.24 -6.91 1.18
N VAL A 106 -20.01 -7.19 1.64
CA VAL A 106 -19.30 -6.34 2.61
C VAL A 106 -18.33 -5.33 1.97
N LEU A 107 -18.12 -5.37 0.66
CA LEU A 107 -17.21 -4.46 -0.04
C LEU A 107 -17.89 -3.10 -0.39
N HIS A 108 -18.58 -2.51 0.58
CA HIS A 108 -19.15 -1.17 0.47
C HIS A 108 -18.32 -0.20 1.29
N SER A 109 -17.89 0.90 0.67
CA SER A 109 -17.15 1.94 1.36
C SER A 109 -18.01 3.18 1.59
N GLU A 110 -17.82 3.79 2.75
CA GLU A 110 -18.40 5.06 3.14
C GLU A 110 -17.37 6.19 2.98
N ARG A 111 -17.87 7.41 2.95
CA ARG A 111 -17.02 8.61 2.94
C ARG A 111 -16.29 8.78 4.28
N PRO A 112 -15.21 9.55 4.32
CA PRO A 112 -14.54 9.88 5.57
C PRO A 112 -15.48 10.55 6.58
N PHE A 113 -15.34 10.15 7.84
CA PHE A 113 -15.99 10.78 8.97
C PHE A 113 -15.36 12.15 9.29
N THR A 114 -16.07 13.02 10.03
CA THR A 114 -15.61 14.38 10.34
C THR A 114 -14.70 14.42 11.55
N ALA A 115 -15.02 13.67 12.62
CA ALA A 115 -14.28 13.68 13.87
C ALA A 115 -14.47 12.38 14.66
N PHE A 116 -13.52 12.11 15.56
CA PHE A 116 -13.69 11.11 16.60
C PHE A 116 -14.49 11.67 17.77
N THR A 117 -15.29 10.81 18.39
CA THR A 117 -15.87 11.02 19.73
C THR A 117 -15.14 10.17 20.76
N GLU A 118 -15.63 10.15 22.00
CA GLU A 118 -15.10 9.30 23.05
C GLU A 118 -15.20 7.81 22.70
N ASP A 119 -16.31 7.38 22.06
CA ASP A 119 -16.62 5.98 21.78
C ASP A 119 -16.93 5.68 20.30
N GLY A 120 -16.68 6.61 19.37
CA GLY A 120 -16.98 6.42 17.97
C GLY A 120 -16.53 7.55 17.06
N VAL A 121 -17.36 7.83 16.04
CA VAL A 121 -17.13 8.88 15.04
C VAL A 121 -18.41 9.69 14.80
N ILE A 122 -18.23 10.92 14.32
CA ILE A 122 -19.31 11.80 13.83
C ILE A 122 -19.16 11.95 12.33
N TRP A 123 -20.29 11.85 11.62
CA TRP A 123 -20.42 12.09 10.19
C TRP A 123 -20.73 13.55 9.87
N GLU A 124 -20.63 13.93 8.61
CA GLU A 124 -20.92 15.29 8.13
C GLU A 124 -22.34 15.75 8.44
N ASP A 125 -23.30 14.81 8.45
CA ASP A 125 -24.72 15.08 8.80
C ASP A 125 -24.98 15.20 10.31
N GLY A 126 -23.93 15.10 11.14
CA GLY A 126 -24.01 15.14 12.60
C GLY A 126 -24.40 13.82 13.26
N SER A 127 -24.69 12.77 12.52
CA SER A 127 -24.94 11.44 13.08
C SER A 127 -23.69 10.88 13.72
N ALA A 128 -23.84 10.08 14.79
CA ALA A 128 -22.75 9.42 15.51
C ALA A 128 -22.85 7.91 15.33
N GLN A 129 -21.68 7.25 15.22
CA GLN A 129 -21.59 5.81 15.14
C GLN A 129 -20.55 5.28 16.11
N LYS A 130 -20.91 4.29 16.91
CA LYS A 130 -20.03 3.64 17.86
C LYS A 130 -19.00 2.78 17.14
N ILE A 131 -17.72 2.95 17.50
CA ILE A 131 -16.57 2.22 16.96
C ILE A 131 -15.69 1.76 18.12
N ASP A 132 -15.34 0.47 18.15
CA ASP A 132 -14.47 -0.13 19.18
C ASP A 132 -13.00 -0.15 18.73
N ALA A 133 -12.76 -0.21 17.41
CA ALA A 133 -11.40 -0.25 16.86
C ALA A 133 -11.33 0.40 15.47
N VAL A 134 -10.17 0.97 15.15
CA VAL A 134 -9.82 1.48 13.81
C VAL A 134 -8.53 0.83 13.33
N ILE A 135 -8.57 0.30 12.11
CA ILE A 135 -7.41 -0.25 11.39
C ILE A 135 -7.06 0.69 10.24
N TRP A 136 -5.92 1.36 10.36
CA TRP A 136 -5.42 2.31 9.36
C TRP A 136 -4.69 1.57 8.26
N CYS A 137 -5.30 1.46 7.08
CA CYS A 137 -4.73 0.89 5.86
C CYS A 137 -4.27 2.01 4.90
N THR A 138 -3.60 3.01 5.44
CA THR A 138 -3.25 4.27 4.76
C THR A 138 -1.91 4.21 4.03
N GLY A 139 -1.37 3.02 3.81
CA GLY A 139 -0.13 2.77 3.08
C GLY A 139 1.12 2.89 3.94
N PHE A 140 2.26 2.83 3.26
CA PHE A 140 3.59 2.81 3.89
C PHE A 140 4.46 3.92 3.31
N LYS A 141 5.33 4.46 4.15
CA LYS A 141 6.37 5.40 3.75
C LYS A 141 7.74 4.72 3.85
N ALA A 142 8.68 5.15 3.03
CA ALA A 142 10.06 4.71 3.14
C ALA A 142 10.65 5.04 4.51
N ALA A 143 11.31 4.08 5.16
CA ALA A 143 11.97 4.25 6.45
C ALA A 143 13.36 4.86 6.24
N LEU A 144 13.45 6.19 6.14
CA LEU A 144 14.68 6.93 5.82
C LEU A 144 15.29 7.67 7.01
N ASP A 145 14.75 7.51 8.22
CA ASP A 145 15.21 8.26 9.39
C ASP A 145 16.70 8.03 9.70
N HIS A 146 17.22 6.86 9.44
CA HIS A 146 18.64 6.52 9.63
C HIS A 146 19.57 7.25 8.65
N LEU A 147 19.04 7.82 7.57
CA LEU A 147 19.79 8.60 6.58
C LEU A 147 19.69 10.11 6.77
N LYS A 148 18.92 10.58 7.76
CA LYS A 148 18.80 12.03 8.07
C LYS A 148 20.15 12.73 8.30
N PRO A 149 21.13 12.12 9.00
CA PRO A 149 22.44 12.75 9.18
C PRO A 149 23.21 13.04 7.88
N LEU A 150 22.84 12.38 6.77
CA LEU A 150 23.46 12.60 5.46
C LEU A 150 22.80 13.72 4.65
N GLU A 151 21.70 14.30 5.15
CA GLU A 151 20.93 15.38 4.50
C GLU A 151 20.52 15.07 3.04
N VAL A 152 20.29 13.78 2.74
CA VAL A 152 19.95 13.29 1.39
C VAL A 152 18.46 13.12 1.16
N VAL A 153 17.66 13.16 2.24
CA VAL A 153 16.21 12.95 2.17
C VAL A 153 15.50 14.22 1.72
N GLU A 154 14.69 14.11 0.68
CA GLU A 154 13.89 15.21 0.13
C GLU A 154 12.58 15.40 0.93
N GLU A 155 11.89 16.53 0.75
CA GLU A 155 10.64 16.87 1.43
C GLU A 155 9.51 15.83 1.22
N ASN A 156 9.51 15.19 0.06
CA ASN A 156 8.55 14.14 -0.29
C ASN A 156 8.89 12.75 0.28
N ASN A 157 9.85 12.67 1.22
CA ASN A 157 10.35 11.44 1.81
C ASN A 157 10.91 10.43 0.78
N THR A 158 11.62 10.93 -0.21
CA THR A 158 12.43 10.14 -1.15
C THR A 158 13.87 10.62 -1.14
N ILE A 159 14.74 9.94 -1.87
CA ILE A 159 16.14 10.38 -2.10
C ILE A 159 16.33 10.49 -3.60
N LEU A 160 16.88 11.61 -4.07
CA LEU A 160 17.19 11.79 -5.49
C LEU A 160 18.29 10.81 -5.91
N VAL A 161 17.96 9.93 -6.86
CA VAL A 161 18.87 8.87 -7.34
C VAL A 161 19.02 8.89 -8.87
N THR A 162 20.16 8.40 -9.33
CA THR A 162 20.35 7.95 -10.72
C THR A 162 20.48 6.44 -10.67
N GLY A 163 19.52 5.73 -11.26
CA GLY A 163 19.37 4.30 -10.99
C GLY A 163 19.05 4.03 -9.52
N THR A 164 19.96 3.42 -8.79
CA THR A 164 19.87 3.23 -7.33
C THR A 164 20.86 4.09 -6.54
N ARG A 165 21.76 4.82 -7.20
CA ARG A 165 22.82 5.62 -6.58
C ARG A 165 22.32 7.01 -6.22
N SER A 166 22.55 7.45 -4.98
CA SER A 166 22.20 8.81 -4.55
C SER A 166 23.00 9.86 -5.33
N VAL A 167 22.30 10.91 -5.76
CA VAL A 167 22.92 12.05 -6.44
C VAL A 167 23.72 12.92 -5.47
N LYS A 168 23.18 13.15 -4.26
CA LYS A 168 23.83 13.98 -3.24
C LYS A 168 24.96 13.26 -2.51
N GLN A 169 24.87 11.92 -2.37
CA GLN A 169 25.87 11.11 -1.66
C GLN A 169 26.34 9.96 -2.55
N PRO A 170 27.44 10.15 -3.32
CA PRO A 170 27.89 9.18 -4.33
C PRO A 170 28.29 7.80 -3.79
N ASN A 171 28.48 7.66 -2.48
CA ASN A 171 28.83 6.40 -1.83
C ASN A 171 27.61 5.70 -1.22
N LEU A 172 26.38 6.15 -1.57
CA LEU A 172 25.12 5.60 -1.07
C LEU A 172 24.28 5.06 -2.23
N TRP A 173 23.87 3.81 -2.10
CA TRP A 173 22.93 3.15 -3.01
C TRP A 173 21.70 2.71 -2.24
N LEU A 174 20.54 2.78 -2.87
CA LEU A 174 19.24 2.48 -2.27
C LEU A 174 18.54 1.41 -3.10
N VAL A 175 18.27 0.27 -2.48
CA VAL A 175 17.65 -0.90 -3.14
C VAL A 175 16.36 -1.26 -2.43
N GLY A 176 15.27 -1.46 -3.18
CA GLY A 176 14.00 -1.94 -2.61
C GLY A 176 13.08 -0.83 -2.09
N TYR A 177 13.35 0.43 -2.39
CA TYR A 177 12.57 1.58 -1.88
C TYR A 177 11.37 2.00 -2.75
N GLY A 178 10.95 1.19 -3.70
CA GLY A 178 9.78 1.47 -4.54
C GLY A 178 10.13 2.14 -5.87
N GLU A 179 9.13 2.75 -6.50
CA GLU A 179 9.21 3.22 -7.89
C GLU A 179 10.39 4.16 -8.17
N TRP A 180 10.77 4.99 -7.22
CA TRP A 180 11.88 5.93 -7.39
C TRP A 180 13.28 5.28 -7.37
N THR A 181 13.38 4.01 -6.94
CA THR A 181 14.60 3.18 -7.09
C THR A 181 14.47 2.13 -8.19
N GLY A 182 13.37 2.17 -8.93
CA GLY A 182 13.08 1.34 -10.09
C GLY A 182 11.71 0.66 -10.02
N PRO A 183 11.05 0.44 -11.15
CA PRO A 183 9.70 -0.12 -11.20
C PRO A 183 9.61 -1.47 -10.47
N GLY A 184 8.67 -1.55 -9.52
CA GLY A 184 8.45 -2.74 -8.72
C GLY A 184 9.57 -3.09 -7.75
N SER A 185 10.55 -2.20 -7.51
CA SER A 185 11.75 -2.51 -6.69
C SER A 185 11.41 -2.84 -5.23
N ALA A 186 10.26 -2.40 -4.71
CA ALA A 186 9.78 -2.77 -3.38
C ALA A 186 9.11 -4.16 -3.31
N THR A 187 9.18 -4.95 -4.38
CA THR A 187 8.67 -6.33 -4.41
C THR A 187 9.79 -7.36 -4.42
N LEU A 188 9.53 -8.60 -3.94
CA LEU A 188 10.52 -9.68 -3.94
C LEU A 188 11.09 -9.99 -5.33
N VAL A 189 10.28 -9.85 -6.37
CA VAL A 189 10.71 -10.10 -7.74
C VAL A 189 11.42 -8.90 -8.35
N GLY A 190 10.89 -7.69 -8.14
CA GLY A 190 11.45 -6.46 -8.71
C GLY A 190 12.81 -6.08 -8.11
N VAL A 191 13.01 -6.32 -6.81
CA VAL A 191 14.26 -5.99 -6.12
C VAL A 191 15.47 -6.72 -6.67
N SER A 192 15.31 -7.97 -7.13
CA SER A 192 16.43 -8.78 -7.65
C SER A 192 17.14 -8.11 -8.82
N ARG A 193 16.39 -7.42 -9.70
CA ARG A 193 16.94 -6.72 -10.86
C ARG A 193 17.74 -5.50 -10.47
N THR A 194 17.17 -4.65 -9.60
CA THR A 194 17.85 -3.44 -9.12
C THR A 194 19.04 -3.79 -8.25
N ALA A 195 18.95 -4.82 -7.40
CA ALA A 195 20.05 -5.29 -6.57
C ALA A 195 21.25 -5.78 -7.40
N LYS A 196 20.98 -6.55 -8.48
CA LYS A 196 22.06 -7.01 -9.38
C LYS A 196 22.77 -5.84 -10.06
N ALA A 197 22.02 -4.91 -10.65
CA ALA A 197 22.59 -3.73 -11.31
C ALA A 197 23.38 -2.86 -10.32
N THR A 198 22.88 -2.71 -9.09
CA THR A 198 23.56 -1.97 -8.02
C THR A 198 24.88 -2.64 -7.63
N ALA A 199 24.91 -3.97 -7.47
CA ALA A 199 26.11 -4.70 -7.14
C ALA A 199 27.19 -4.54 -8.24
N GLU A 200 26.80 -4.61 -9.51
CA GLU A 200 27.70 -4.38 -10.64
C GLU A 200 28.25 -2.94 -10.66
N GLU A 201 27.40 -1.95 -10.36
CA GLU A 201 27.83 -0.54 -10.27
C GLU A 201 28.82 -0.31 -9.12
N ILE A 202 28.51 -0.85 -7.92
CA ILE A 202 29.41 -0.76 -6.76
C ILE A 202 30.77 -1.40 -7.08
N THR A 203 30.79 -2.56 -7.73
CA THR A 203 32.02 -3.24 -8.11
C THR A 203 32.87 -2.35 -9.03
N LYS A 204 32.25 -1.71 -10.02
CA LYS A 204 32.95 -0.78 -10.91
C LYS A 204 33.44 0.49 -10.22
N PHE A 205 32.70 0.94 -9.21
CA PHE A 205 33.06 2.13 -8.43
C PHE A 205 34.25 1.91 -7.51
N LEU A 206 34.45 0.67 -7.04
CA LEU A 206 35.53 0.28 -6.13
C LEU A 206 36.79 -0.21 -6.86
N ALA A 207 36.72 -0.47 -8.17
CA ALA A 207 37.85 -0.89 -9.01
C ALA A 207 38.67 0.30 -9.48
#